data_f5cf0ee6bf06177149d7700c11cd1fd2
#
_entry.id   f5cf0ee6bf06177149d7700c11cd1fd2
#
_cell.length_a   1.000
_cell.length_b   1.000
_cell.length_c   1.000
_cell.angle_alpha   90.00
_cell.angle_beta   90.00
_cell.angle_gamma   90.00
#
_symmetry.space_group_name_H-M   'P 1'
#
loop_
_entity.id
_entity.type
_entity.pdbx_description
1 polymer ?
#
loop_
_entity_poly.entity_id
_entity_poly.type
_entity_poly.pdbx_seq_one_letter_code
_entity_poly.pdbx_strand_id
1 'polypeptide(L)'
;QPRLNLATFVTTYMDEYATKLMNEAININYIDETEYPRIAVMNGKCINIVANLWNSPEKDTWKTGALAIGSSEACMLGGVAAWLRWRKKRQAQGKPFDKPNFVISTGFQVVWEKFAQLWQIEMREVPLTLDKTTLDPEEALKMCDENTICIVPIQGVTWTGLNDDVEALDKALDAYNAKTGYDIPIHVDAASGGCILPFLYPETKWDFRLKWVLSISVSGHKFGLVYPGLGWVVWKGKE
;
A
#
# COMPACT_ATOMS: atom_id res chain seq x y z
N GLN A 1 3.85 25.17 -15.88
CA GLN A 1 4.32 25.75 -14.62
C GLN A 1 3.77 24.92 -13.47
N PRO A 2 4.61 24.44 -12.54
CA PRO A 2 4.17 23.54 -11.44
C PRO A 2 3.04 24.13 -10.59
N ARG A 3 3.10 25.43 -10.30
CA ARG A 3 2.10 26.11 -9.46
C ARG A 3 0.69 26.20 -10.08
N LEU A 4 0.56 25.92 -11.37
CA LEU A 4 -0.72 25.95 -12.08
C LEU A 4 -1.27 24.55 -12.31
N ASN A 5 -0.56 23.51 -11.87
CA ASN A 5 -1.04 22.14 -11.94
C ASN A 5 -2.08 21.91 -10.85
N LEU A 6 -3.31 21.63 -11.25
CA LEU A 6 -4.42 21.31 -10.35
C LEU A 6 -4.61 19.80 -10.18
N ALA A 7 -3.90 18.99 -10.96
CA ALA A 7 -3.88 17.55 -10.78
C ALA A 7 -3.00 17.19 -9.56
N THR A 8 -3.50 16.32 -8.71
CA THR A 8 -2.86 15.95 -7.43
C THR A 8 -2.03 14.68 -7.53
N PHE A 9 -1.63 14.29 -8.74
CA PHE A 9 -0.85 13.07 -8.96
C PHE A 9 0.62 13.21 -8.62
N VAL A 10 1.15 14.43 -8.59
CA VAL A 10 2.55 14.75 -8.35
C VAL A 10 2.66 16.01 -7.53
N THR A 11 3.65 16.09 -6.66
CA THR A 11 4.03 17.34 -5.99
C THR A 11 4.41 18.39 -7.03
N THR A 12 3.86 19.58 -6.89
CA THR A 12 3.99 20.66 -7.88
C THR A 12 4.96 21.76 -7.46
N TYR A 13 5.33 21.78 -6.19
CA TYR A 13 6.20 22.81 -5.61
C TYR A 13 7.16 22.21 -4.59
N MET A 14 8.43 22.59 -4.70
CA MET A 14 9.45 22.34 -3.68
C MET A 14 10.02 23.67 -3.20
N ASP A 15 10.22 23.78 -1.88
CA ASP A 15 10.88 24.93 -1.31
C ASP A 15 12.39 24.96 -1.62
N GLU A 16 13.00 26.11 -1.41
CA GLU A 16 14.42 26.32 -1.70
C GLU A 16 15.36 25.48 -0.83
N TYR A 17 14.95 25.19 0.43
CA TYR A 17 15.76 24.38 1.35
C TYR A 17 15.74 22.92 0.94
N ALA A 18 14.57 22.39 0.55
CA ALA A 18 14.45 21.03 0.03
C ALA A 18 15.31 20.86 -1.24
N THR A 19 15.25 21.84 -2.15
CA THR A 19 16.06 21.84 -3.38
C THR A 19 17.56 21.89 -3.07
N LYS A 20 17.98 22.70 -2.11
CA LYS A 20 19.38 22.78 -1.66
C LYS A 20 19.86 21.45 -1.13
N LEU A 21 19.13 20.85 -0.17
CA LEU A 21 19.49 19.56 0.42
C LEU A 21 19.52 18.43 -0.63
N MET A 22 18.60 18.43 -1.59
CA MET A 22 18.61 17.48 -2.70
C MET A 22 19.89 17.60 -3.53
N ASN A 23 20.31 18.83 -3.86
CA ASN A 23 21.52 19.07 -4.62
C ASN A 23 22.79 18.68 -3.85
N GLU A 24 22.86 18.93 -2.55
CA GLU A 24 23.96 18.52 -1.68
C GLU A 24 24.10 17.00 -1.56
N ALA A 25 22.97 16.27 -1.66
CA ALA A 25 22.92 14.82 -1.48
C ALA A 25 22.92 14.03 -2.81
N ILE A 26 22.95 14.69 -3.98
CA ILE A 26 22.73 14.03 -5.27
C ILE A 26 23.77 12.97 -5.63
N ASN A 27 24.97 13.06 -5.05
CA ASN A 27 26.07 12.13 -5.30
C ASN A 27 26.12 10.99 -4.25
N ILE A 28 25.18 10.94 -3.32
CA ILE A 28 25.18 9.92 -2.26
C ILE A 28 24.53 8.64 -2.80
N ASN A 29 25.25 7.52 -2.70
CA ASN A 29 24.69 6.19 -2.95
C ASN A 29 23.89 5.72 -1.72
N TYR A 30 22.63 6.10 -1.69
CA TYR A 30 21.76 5.92 -0.52
C TYR A 30 21.54 4.44 -0.12
N ILE A 31 21.76 3.48 -1.02
CA ILE A 31 21.59 2.06 -0.71
C ILE A 31 22.74 1.46 0.09
N ASP A 32 23.89 2.13 0.12
CA ASP A 32 25.06 1.68 0.88
C ASP A 32 25.03 2.23 2.30
N GLU A 33 24.34 1.51 3.16
CA GLU A 33 24.20 1.87 4.58
C GLU A 33 25.54 1.79 5.36
N THR A 34 26.52 1.04 4.85
CA THR A 34 27.84 0.93 5.47
C THR A 34 28.66 2.20 5.22
N GLU A 35 28.64 2.68 3.99
CA GLU A 35 29.31 3.91 3.59
C GLU A 35 28.58 5.16 4.13
N TYR A 36 27.23 5.11 4.14
CA TYR A 36 26.38 6.23 4.55
C TYR A 36 25.47 5.91 5.74
N PRO A 37 26.01 5.60 6.94
CA PRO A 37 25.19 5.13 8.08
C PRO A 37 24.14 6.15 8.56
N ARG A 38 24.37 7.45 8.34
CA ARG A 38 23.37 8.49 8.67
C ARG A 38 22.15 8.41 7.77
N ILE A 39 22.30 7.97 6.51
CA ILE A 39 21.18 7.77 5.59
C ILE A 39 20.29 6.64 6.10
N ALA A 40 20.87 5.53 6.56
CA ALA A 40 20.10 4.44 7.16
C ALA A 40 19.25 4.92 8.37
N VAL A 41 19.82 5.76 9.23
CA VAL A 41 19.09 6.36 10.35
C VAL A 41 17.96 7.28 9.88
N MET A 42 18.20 8.12 8.88
CA MET A 42 17.16 9.00 8.30
C MET A 42 16.04 8.19 7.67
N ASN A 43 16.40 7.14 6.91
CA ASN A 43 15.47 6.21 6.30
C ASN A 43 14.55 5.57 7.36
N GLY A 44 15.15 5.01 8.42
CA GLY A 44 14.41 4.43 9.53
C GLY A 44 13.46 5.43 10.22
N LYS A 45 13.89 6.69 10.38
CA LYS A 45 13.02 7.74 10.93
C LYS A 45 11.83 8.02 10.03
N CYS A 46 12.03 8.10 8.71
CA CYS A 46 10.93 8.31 7.76
C CYS A 46 9.93 7.15 7.81
N ILE A 47 10.41 5.91 7.85
CA ILE A 47 9.55 4.72 7.99
C ILE A 47 8.75 4.81 9.30
N ASN A 48 9.39 5.17 10.42
CA ASN A 48 8.70 5.31 11.71
C ASN A 48 7.64 6.42 11.70
N ILE A 49 7.91 7.56 11.05
CA ILE A 49 6.92 8.65 10.90
C ILE A 49 5.68 8.11 10.21
N VAL A 50 5.85 7.42 9.09
CA VAL A 50 4.74 6.87 8.30
C VAL A 50 4.03 5.74 9.08
N ALA A 51 4.77 4.84 9.72
CA ALA A 51 4.22 3.76 10.53
C ALA A 51 3.39 4.29 11.73
N ASN A 52 3.89 5.33 12.40
CA ASN A 52 3.17 5.99 13.48
C ASN A 52 1.88 6.65 12.98
N LEU A 53 1.94 7.31 11.81
CA LEU A 53 0.80 7.95 11.20
C LEU A 53 -0.33 6.97 10.89
N TRP A 54 0.01 5.70 10.59
CA TRP A 54 -0.94 4.63 10.27
C TRP A 54 -1.20 3.67 11.45
N ASN A 55 -0.90 4.08 12.67
CA ASN A 55 -1.16 3.31 13.89
C ASN A 55 -0.54 1.90 13.87
N SER A 56 0.67 1.77 13.32
CA SER A 56 1.39 0.50 13.33
C SER A 56 1.63 0.00 14.75
N PRO A 57 1.38 -1.29 15.06
CA PRO A 57 1.66 -1.87 16.37
C PRO A 57 3.16 -1.93 16.67
N GLU A 58 4.01 -2.00 15.64
CA GLU A 58 5.47 -2.06 15.74
C GLU A 58 6.14 -0.74 15.36
N LYS A 59 5.54 0.37 15.74
CA LYS A 59 6.13 1.70 15.60
C LYS A 59 7.46 1.76 16.36
N ASP A 60 8.36 2.64 15.90
CA ASP A 60 9.68 2.88 16.48
C ASP A 60 10.74 1.77 16.27
N THR A 61 10.41 0.72 15.54
CA THR A 61 11.35 -0.35 15.21
C THR A 61 12.01 -0.21 13.84
N TRP A 62 11.47 0.64 12.97
CA TRP A 62 11.79 0.84 11.53
C TRP A 62 11.96 -0.44 10.68
N LYS A 63 11.79 -1.61 11.30
CA LYS A 63 12.03 -2.92 10.69
C LYS A 63 10.84 -3.45 9.90
N THR A 64 9.71 -2.77 9.98
CA THR A 64 8.45 -3.20 9.37
C THR A 64 8.07 -2.38 8.15
N GLY A 65 8.98 -1.58 7.61
CA GLY A 65 8.75 -0.78 6.41
C GLY A 65 9.96 -0.71 5.52
N ALA A 66 9.73 -0.24 4.29
CA ALA A 66 10.77 0.05 3.32
C ALA A 66 10.47 1.35 2.57
N LEU A 67 11.53 2.08 2.23
CA LEU A 67 11.49 3.08 1.16
C LEU A 67 11.40 2.38 -0.19
N ALA A 68 10.71 3.02 -1.11
CA ALA A 68 10.51 2.51 -2.46
C ALA A 68 10.62 3.66 -3.48
N ILE A 69 10.89 3.31 -4.73
CA ILE A 69 10.89 4.26 -5.84
C ILE A 69 9.44 4.55 -6.23
N GLY A 70 8.80 5.45 -5.49
CA GLY A 70 7.38 5.78 -5.66
C GLY A 70 6.44 4.69 -5.17
N SER A 71 5.13 4.95 -5.28
CA SER A 71 4.11 3.99 -4.86
C SER A 71 4.07 2.73 -5.72
N SER A 72 4.51 2.78 -6.97
CA SER A 72 4.49 1.59 -7.83
C SER A 72 5.35 0.46 -7.25
N GLU A 73 6.57 0.76 -6.82
CA GLU A 73 7.38 -0.24 -6.13
C GLU A 73 6.81 -0.58 -4.76
N ALA A 74 6.32 0.41 -4.00
CA ALA A 74 5.70 0.18 -2.69
C ALA A 74 4.49 -0.77 -2.77
N CYS A 75 3.60 -0.60 -3.75
CA CYS A 75 2.47 -1.50 -4.02
C CYS A 75 2.95 -2.91 -4.39
N MET A 76 3.94 -2.99 -5.31
CA MET A 76 4.52 -4.28 -5.71
C MET A 76 5.14 -5.03 -4.54
N LEU A 77 5.88 -4.35 -3.67
CA LEU A 77 6.46 -4.96 -2.46
C LEU A 77 5.38 -5.46 -1.50
N GLY A 78 4.29 -4.70 -1.33
CA GLY A 78 3.13 -5.15 -0.56
C GLY A 78 2.48 -6.39 -1.16
N GLY A 79 2.25 -6.39 -2.47
CA GLY A 79 1.69 -7.54 -3.19
C GLY A 79 2.60 -8.77 -3.16
N VAL A 80 3.91 -8.59 -3.35
CA VAL A 80 4.90 -9.68 -3.26
C VAL A 80 4.94 -10.28 -1.87
N ALA A 81 4.89 -9.47 -0.81
CA ALA A 81 4.83 -9.96 0.56
C ALA A 81 3.58 -10.81 0.80
N ALA A 82 2.40 -10.37 0.33
CA ALA A 82 1.16 -11.12 0.41
C ALA A 82 1.26 -12.45 -0.36
N TRP A 83 1.83 -12.43 -1.58
CA TRP A 83 2.06 -13.62 -2.39
C TRP A 83 3.01 -14.61 -1.72
N LEU A 84 4.15 -14.16 -1.16
CA LEU A 84 5.11 -15.01 -0.47
C LEU A 84 4.51 -15.63 0.80
N ARG A 85 3.73 -14.85 1.57
CA ARG A 85 3.00 -15.32 2.75
C ARG A 85 2.01 -16.43 2.38
N TRP A 86 1.18 -16.22 1.37
CA TRP A 86 0.24 -17.22 0.85
C TRP A 86 0.97 -18.47 0.36
N ARG A 87 2.02 -18.30 -0.46
CA ARG A 87 2.81 -19.40 -1.01
C ARG A 87 3.44 -20.25 0.09
N LYS A 88 4.08 -19.62 1.07
CA LYS A 88 4.68 -20.31 2.23
C LYS A 88 3.65 -21.15 2.99
N LYS A 89 2.46 -20.58 3.21
CA LYS A 89 1.35 -21.26 3.88
C LYS A 89 0.86 -22.48 3.07
N ARG A 90 0.67 -22.32 1.75
CA ARG A 90 0.26 -23.41 0.85
C ARG A 90 1.29 -24.53 0.83
N GLN A 91 2.57 -24.20 0.74
CA GLN A 91 3.66 -25.16 0.80
C GLN A 91 3.67 -25.96 2.11
N ALA A 92 3.51 -25.29 3.25
CA ALA A 92 3.44 -25.94 4.56
C ALA A 92 2.24 -26.91 4.69
N GLN A 93 1.16 -26.64 3.93
CA GLN A 93 -0.03 -27.52 3.87
C GLN A 93 0.05 -28.61 2.79
N GLY A 94 1.13 -28.68 2.01
CA GLY A 94 1.24 -29.60 0.86
C GLY A 94 0.25 -29.31 -0.27
N LYS A 95 -0.24 -28.07 -0.39
CA LYS A 95 -1.23 -27.65 -1.40
C LYS A 95 -0.55 -27.00 -2.61
N PRO A 96 -1.13 -27.07 -3.81
CA PRO A 96 -0.66 -26.34 -4.97
C PRO A 96 -0.59 -24.82 -4.73
N PHE A 97 0.38 -24.14 -5.34
CA PHE A 97 0.61 -22.70 -5.22
C PHE A 97 0.95 -22.04 -6.57
N ASP A 98 0.38 -22.56 -7.63
CA ASP A 98 0.66 -22.19 -9.03
C ASP A 98 -0.38 -21.25 -9.65
N LYS A 99 -1.49 -20.97 -8.95
CA LYS A 99 -2.59 -20.13 -9.44
C LYS A 99 -2.99 -19.04 -8.45
N PRO A 100 -2.05 -18.16 -8.04
CA PRO A 100 -2.39 -17.05 -7.14
C PRO A 100 -3.30 -16.03 -7.84
N ASN A 101 -4.20 -15.41 -7.06
CA ASN A 101 -5.00 -14.29 -7.51
C ASN A 101 -5.10 -13.22 -6.42
N PHE A 102 -5.48 -12.00 -6.81
CA PHE A 102 -5.84 -10.94 -5.88
C PHE A 102 -7.09 -10.22 -6.38
N VAL A 103 -7.81 -9.58 -5.45
CA VAL A 103 -9.07 -8.89 -5.73
C VAL A 103 -8.88 -7.38 -5.55
N ILE A 104 -9.36 -6.60 -6.52
CA ILE A 104 -9.26 -5.14 -6.53
C ILE A 104 -10.45 -4.53 -7.28
N SER A 105 -10.83 -3.27 -7.02
CA SER A 105 -11.84 -2.58 -7.82
C SER A 105 -11.29 -2.11 -9.16
N THR A 106 -12.15 -1.92 -10.17
CA THR A 106 -11.76 -1.33 -11.47
C THR A 106 -11.26 0.11 -11.38
N GLY A 107 -11.28 0.73 -10.20
CA GLY A 107 -10.70 2.06 -9.94
C GLY A 107 -9.19 2.07 -9.73
N PHE A 108 -8.52 0.96 -9.95
CA PHE A 108 -7.08 0.78 -9.69
C PHE A 108 -6.18 1.62 -10.62
N GLN A 109 -4.94 1.78 -10.19
CA GLN A 109 -3.86 2.38 -10.97
C GLN A 109 -3.06 1.29 -11.68
N VAL A 110 -2.50 1.58 -12.85
CA VAL A 110 -1.79 0.63 -13.74
C VAL A 110 -0.69 -0.22 -13.05
N VAL A 111 -0.22 0.17 -11.89
CA VAL A 111 0.75 -0.64 -11.14
C VAL A 111 0.24 -2.05 -10.85
N TRP A 112 -1.07 -2.20 -10.61
CA TRP A 112 -1.65 -3.51 -10.30
C TRP A 112 -1.74 -4.43 -11.51
N GLU A 113 -1.96 -3.88 -12.72
CA GLU A 113 -1.79 -4.63 -13.97
C GLU A 113 -0.34 -5.10 -14.16
N LYS A 114 0.62 -4.18 -13.92
CA LYS A 114 2.05 -4.53 -13.99
C LYS A 114 2.42 -5.60 -12.96
N PHE A 115 1.90 -5.50 -11.74
CA PHE A 115 2.10 -6.52 -10.71
C PHE A 115 1.58 -7.87 -11.17
N ALA A 116 0.34 -7.93 -11.66
CA ALA A 116 -0.28 -9.14 -12.19
C ALA A 116 0.57 -9.77 -13.30
N GLN A 117 1.01 -8.97 -14.26
CA GLN A 117 1.81 -9.44 -15.39
C GLN A 117 3.20 -9.93 -14.98
N LEU A 118 3.93 -9.16 -14.15
CA LEU A 118 5.30 -9.47 -13.79
C LEU A 118 5.42 -10.73 -12.90
N TRP A 119 4.45 -10.95 -12.02
CA TRP A 119 4.44 -12.12 -11.13
C TRP A 119 3.48 -13.22 -11.57
N GLN A 120 2.82 -13.06 -12.74
CA GLN A 120 1.86 -14.02 -13.29
C GLN A 120 0.75 -14.38 -12.27
N ILE A 121 0.19 -13.34 -11.65
CA ILE A 121 -0.90 -13.44 -10.67
C ILE A 121 -2.19 -12.99 -11.33
N GLU A 122 -3.25 -13.76 -11.21
CA GLU A 122 -4.58 -13.38 -11.72
C GLU A 122 -5.11 -12.16 -10.97
N MET A 123 -5.46 -11.10 -11.70
CA MET A 123 -6.16 -9.94 -11.15
C MET A 123 -7.66 -10.11 -11.34
N ARG A 124 -8.42 -10.09 -10.26
CA ARG A 124 -9.89 -10.18 -10.25
C ARG A 124 -10.47 -8.82 -9.92
N GLU A 125 -11.21 -8.28 -10.86
CA GLU A 125 -11.68 -6.91 -10.82
C GLU A 125 -13.14 -6.82 -10.39
N VAL A 126 -13.41 -6.10 -9.29
CA VAL A 126 -14.74 -5.73 -8.85
C VAL A 126 -15.19 -4.49 -9.64
N PRO A 127 -16.25 -4.59 -10.47
CA PRO A 127 -16.71 -3.47 -11.26
C PRO A 127 -17.21 -2.31 -10.40
N LEU A 128 -16.73 -1.09 -10.66
CA LEU A 128 -17.33 0.13 -10.16
C LEU A 128 -18.49 0.55 -11.09
N THR A 129 -19.57 1.03 -10.51
CA THR A 129 -20.75 1.52 -11.22
C THR A 129 -21.11 2.91 -10.74
N LEU A 130 -22.06 3.59 -11.41
CA LEU A 130 -22.54 4.90 -10.97
C LEU A 130 -23.17 4.85 -9.57
N ASP A 131 -23.76 3.72 -9.20
CA ASP A 131 -24.38 3.53 -7.89
C ASP A 131 -23.41 3.02 -6.81
N LYS A 132 -22.31 2.40 -7.26
CA LYS A 132 -21.25 1.83 -6.39
C LYS A 132 -19.88 2.30 -6.90
N THR A 133 -19.48 3.46 -6.45
CA THR A 133 -18.26 4.16 -6.89
C THR A 133 -17.00 3.80 -6.10
N THR A 134 -17.13 2.91 -5.12
CA THR A 134 -16.05 2.34 -4.29
C THR A 134 -16.13 0.82 -4.26
N LEU A 135 -15.09 0.15 -3.81
CA LEU A 135 -15.03 -1.30 -3.68
C LEU A 135 -16.19 -1.80 -2.81
N ASP A 136 -17.03 -2.66 -3.38
CA ASP A 136 -18.08 -3.35 -2.63
C ASP A 136 -17.48 -4.58 -1.92
N PRO A 137 -17.51 -4.63 -0.56
CA PRO A 137 -16.94 -5.76 0.18
C PRO A 137 -17.59 -7.10 -0.15
N GLU A 138 -18.91 -7.15 -0.37
CA GLU A 138 -19.61 -8.40 -0.67
C GLU A 138 -19.24 -8.93 -2.05
N GLU A 139 -19.17 -8.05 -3.06
CA GLU A 139 -18.73 -8.43 -4.40
C GLU A 139 -17.26 -8.86 -4.40
N ALA A 140 -16.40 -8.18 -3.63
CA ALA A 140 -15.01 -8.60 -3.48
C ALA A 140 -14.89 -10.00 -2.90
N LEU A 141 -15.65 -10.34 -1.87
CA LEU A 141 -15.63 -11.66 -1.25
C LEU A 141 -16.15 -12.77 -2.15
N LYS A 142 -17.09 -12.49 -3.08
CA LYS A 142 -17.54 -13.47 -4.09
C LYS A 142 -16.42 -13.86 -5.06
N MET A 143 -15.45 -12.98 -5.26
CA MET A 143 -14.29 -13.22 -6.13
C MET A 143 -13.13 -13.91 -5.43
N CYS A 144 -13.21 -14.06 -4.09
CA CYS A 144 -12.16 -14.72 -3.30
C CYS A 144 -12.28 -16.23 -3.30
N ASP A 145 -11.13 -16.89 -3.28
CA ASP A 145 -11.00 -18.33 -3.09
C ASP A 145 -9.72 -18.67 -2.28
N GLU A 146 -9.40 -19.95 -2.18
CA GLU A 146 -8.19 -20.43 -1.48
C GLU A 146 -6.87 -19.97 -2.11
N ASN A 147 -6.90 -19.44 -3.34
CA ASN A 147 -5.75 -18.95 -4.07
C ASN A 147 -5.63 -17.41 -3.97
N THR A 148 -6.55 -16.76 -3.29
CA THR A 148 -6.51 -15.30 -3.11
C THR A 148 -5.42 -14.92 -2.13
N ILE A 149 -4.46 -14.13 -2.62
CA ILE A 149 -3.30 -13.67 -1.82
C ILE A 149 -3.62 -12.44 -0.97
N CYS A 150 -4.49 -11.55 -1.47
CA CYS A 150 -4.99 -10.37 -0.75
C CYS A 150 -6.18 -9.73 -1.47
N ILE A 151 -6.88 -8.84 -0.75
CA ILE A 151 -7.79 -7.85 -1.32
C ILE A 151 -7.12 -6.47 -1.21
N VAL A 152 -7.30 -5.64 -2.25
CA VAL A 152 -6.63 -4.33 -2.34
C VAL A 152 -7.67 -3.21 -2.41
N PRO A 153 -8.13 -2.68 -1.28
CA PRO A 153 -8.89 -1.43 -1.25
C PRO A 153 -7.97 -0.23 -1.50
N ILE A 154 -8.54 0.83 -2.09
CA ILE A 154 -7.80 2.03 -2.50
C ILE A 154 -8.26 3.23 -1.66
N GLN A 155 -7.31 3.93 -1.07
CA GLN A 155 -7.55 5.19 -0.35
C GLN A 155 -7.13 6.36 -1.24
N GLY A 156 -8.13 7.07 -1.78
CA GLY A 156 -7.97 8.12 -2.78
C GLY A 156 -7.86 7.54 -4.19
N VAL A 157 -8.94 6.94 -4.68
CA VAL A 157 -9.07 6.45 -6.06
C VAL A 157 -8.72 7.57 -7.04
N THR A 158 -7.83 7.29 -7.98
CA THR A 158 -7.25 8.31 -8.89
C THR A 158 -8.30 9.13 -9.65
N TRP A 159 -9.38 8.48 -10.09
CA TRP A 159 -10.38 9.09 -10.95
C TRP A 159 -11.48 9.84 -10.20
N THR A 160 -11.78 9.43 -8.98
CA THR A 160 -12.92 9.95 -8.20
C THR A 160 -12.51 10.68 -6.94
N GLY A 161 -11.30 10.42 -6.42
CA GLY A 161 -10.84 10.92 -5.12
C GLY A 161 -11.52 10.23 -3.92
N LEU A 162 -12.40 9.26 -4.17
CA LEU A 162 -13.13 8.53 -3.12
C LEU A 162 -12.22 7.52 -2.41
N ASN A 163 -12.67 7.11 -1.24
CA ASN A 163 -11.98 6.12 -0.41
C ASN A 163 -12.85 4.88 -0.29
N ASP A 164 -12.26 3.70 -0.46
CA ASP A 164 -12.92 2.42 -0.18
C ASP A 164 -13.15 2.26 1.33
N ASP A 165 -14.25 1.65 1.72
CA ASP A 165 -14.57 1.40 3.13
C ASP A 165 -13.80 0.17 3.64
N VAL A 166 -12.58 0.40 4.12
CA VAL A 166 -11.69 -0.66 4.61
C VAL A 166 -12.20 -1.28 5.91
N GLU A 167 -12.90 -0.52 6.76
CA GLU A 167 -13.48 -1.06 8.00
C GLU A 167 -14.62 -2.05 7.70
N ALA A 168 -15.50 -1.72 6.76
CA ALA A 168 -16.54 -2.64 6.31
C ALA A 168 -15.94 -3.90 5.65
N LEU A 169 -14.91 -3.72 4.82
CA LEU A 169 -14.20 -4.83 4.19
C LEU A 169 -13.53 -5.74 5.24
N ASP A 170 -12.81 -5.18 6.23
CA ASP A 170 -12.15 -5.93 7.28
C ASP A 170 -13.13 -6.79 8.07
N LYS A 171 -14.29 -6.21 8.45
CA LYS A 171 -15.36 -6.90 9.15
C LYS A 171 -15.97 -8.04 8.34
N ALA A 172 -16.27 -7.80 7.07
CA ALA A 172 -16.82 -8.82 6.18
C ALA A 172 -15.81 -9.94 5.93
N LEU A 173 -14.54 -9.59 5.75
CA LEU A 173 -13.44 -10.52 5.54
C LEU A 173 -13.15 -11.37 6.79
N ASP A 174 -13.30 -10.83 8.00
CA ASP A 174 -13.15 -11.58 9.24
C ASP A 174 -14.15 -12.74 9.32
N ALA A 175 -15.42 -12.46 9.00
CA ALA A 175 -16.46 -13.46 8.95
C ALA A 175 -16.21 -14.49 7.81
N TYR A 176 -15.74 -14.03 6.65
CA TYR A 176 -15.43 -14.88 5.50
C TYR A 176 -14.25 -15.82 5.82
N ASN A 177 -13.15 -15.32 6.36
CA ASN A 177 -11.98 -16.10 6.75
C ASN A 177 -12.33 -17.13 7.83
N ALA A 178 -13.15 -16.74 8.82
CA ALA A 178 -13.63 -17.65 9.86
C ALA A 178 -14.48 -18.80 9.29
N LYS A 179 -15.34 -18.52 8.31
CA LYS A 179 -16.21 -19.51 7.65
C LYS A 179 -15.44 -20.46 6.73
N THR A 180 -14.48 -19.95 6.00
CA THR A 180 -13.77 -20.72 4.95
C THR A 180 -12.50 -21.39 5.45
N GLY A 181 -11.95 -20.93 6.57
CA GLY A 181 -10.61 -21.31 7.04
C GLY A 181 -9.48 -20.68 6.21
N TYR A 182 -9.80 -19.74 5.34
CA TYR A 182 -8.81 -18.96 4.60
C TYR A 182 -8.19 -17.91 5.52
N ASP A 183 -7.14 -17.29 5.04
CA ASP A 183 -6.36 -16.30 5.80
C ASP A 183 -5.93 -15.20 4.83
N ILE A 184 -6.96 -14.62 4.18
CA ILE A 184 -6.79 -13.59 3.17
C ILE A 184 -6.56 -12.26 3.88
N PRO A 185 -5.43 -11.57 3.64
CA PRO A 185 -5.17 -10.25 4.19
C PRO A 185 -5.70 -9.13 3.29
N ILE A 186 -5.62 -7.92 3.82
CA ILE A 186 -5.82 -6.66 3.11
C ILE A 186 -4.46 -5.99 2.92
N HIS A 187 -4.16 -5.59 1.68
CA HIS A 187 -3.14 -4.60 1.37
C HIS A 187 -3.83 -3.29 0.98
N VAL A 188 -3.60 -2.21 1.70
CA VAL A 188 -4.23 -0.91 1.39
C VAL A 188 -3.33 -0.13 0.43
N ASP A 189 -3.81 0.11 -0.78
CA ASP A 189 -3.21 1.08 -1.69
C ASP A 189 -3.65 2.49 -1.27
N ALA A 190 -2.82 3.12 -0.45
CA ALA A 190 -3.04 4.47 0.04
C ALA A 190 -2.14 5.49 -0.68
N ALA A 191 -1.85 5.25 -1.96
CA ALA A 191 -0.93 6.08 -2.75
C ALA A 191 -1.23 7.58 -2.63
N SER A 192 -2.50 7.96 -2.57
CA SER A 192 -2.95 9.34 -2.34
C SER A 192 -3.40 9.57 -0.90
N GLY A 193 -4.28 8.71 -0.38
CA GLY A 193 -4.94 8.91 0.90
C GLY A 193 -4.04 8.75 2.13
N GLY A 194 -2.94 8.01 2.02
CA GLY A 194 -2.08 7.68 3.16
C GLY A 194 -1.47 8.89 3.90
N CYS A 195 -1.27 10.00 3.20
CA CYS A 195 -0.78 11.24 3.80
C CYS A 195 -1.88 12.30 4.05
N ILE A 196 -3.16 11.98 3.77
CA ILE A 196 -4.28 12.91 3.97
C ILE A 196 -5.22 12.43 5.06
N LEU A 197 -5.66 11.17 4.96
CA LEU A 197 -6.70 10.63 5.82
C LEU A 197 -6.38 10.74 7.31
N PRO A 198 -5.13 10.50 7.78
CA PRO A 198 -4.79 10.64 9.19
C PRO A 198 -5.01 12.04 9.76
N PHE A 199 -5.01 13.07 8.91
CA PHE A 199 -5.18 14.46 9.32
C PHE A 199 -6.62 14.96 9.14
N LEU A 200 -7.26 14.59 8.02
CA LEU A 200 -8.62 15.06 7.74
C LEU A 200 -9.70 14.21 8.40
N TYR A 201 -9.44 12.92 8.56
CA TYR A 201 -10.39 11.93 9.07
C TYR A 201 -9.73 10.98 10.06
N PRO A 202 -9.16 11.46 11.18
CA PRO A 202 -8.35 10.66 12.11
C PRO A 202 -9.14 9.50 12.75
N GLU A 203 -10.46 9.66 12.86
CA GLU A 203 -11.33 8.63 13.45
C GLU A 203 -11.67 7.50 12.47
N THR A 204 -11.54 7.74 11.17
CA THR A 204 -11.81 6.70 10.16
C THR A 204 -10.76 5.60 10.23
N LYS A 205 -11.22 4.38 10.41
CA LYS A 205 -10.34 3.21 10.48
C LYS A 205 -10.16 2.62 9.08
N TRP A 206 -8.97 2.75 8.56
CA TRP A 206 -8.55 2.21 7.27
C TRP A 206 -7.14 1.60 7.32
N ASP A 207 -6.47 1.73 8.48
CA ASP A 207 -5.06 1.45 8.71
C ASP A 207 -4.85 0.22 9.63
N PHE A 208 -3.68 0.10 10.24
CA PHE A 208 -3.30 -1.03 11.08
C PHE A 208 -4.13 -1.21 12.35
N ARG A 209 -5.07 -0.32 12.66
CA ARG A 209 -6.09 -0.55 13.68
C ARG A 209 -7.04 -1.70 13.32
N LEU A 210 -7.15 -2.02 12.03
CA LEU A 210 -7.96 -3.12 11.51
C LEU A 210 -7.18 -4.43 11.52
N LYS A 211 -7.90 -5.53 11.77
CA LYS A 211 -7.31 -6.86 11.98
C LYS A 211 -6.58 -7.37 10.75
N TRP A 212 -7.21 -7.31 9.59
CA TRP A 212 -6.75 -7.93 8.35
C TRP A 212 -5.88 -7.02 7.49
N VAL A 213 -5.74 -5.75 7.84
CA VAL A 213 -4.79 -4.85 7.17
C VAL A 213 -3.38 -5.24 7.59
N LEU A 214 -2.66 -5.92 6.68
CA LEU A 214 -1.30 -6.41 6.94
C LEU A 214 -0.22 -5.56 6.26
N SER A 215 -0.59 -4.77 5.25
CA SER A 215 0.36 -3.85 4.61
C SER A 215 -0.34 -2.63 4.02
N ILE A 216 0.38 -1.52 3.97
CA ILE A 216 -0.08 -0.24 3.42
C ILE A 216 1.03 0.36 2.58
N SER A 217 0.71 0.86 1.39
CA SER A 217 1.64 1.57 0.52
C SER A 217 1.23 3.02 0.29
N VAL A 218 2.19 3.93 0.09
CA VAL A 218 1.93 5.36 -0.18
C VAL A 218 2.92 5.94 -1.17
N SER A 219 2.47 6.95 -1.90
CA SER A 219 3.29 7.79 -2.78
C SER A 219 3.71 9.05 -2.04
N GLY A 220 5.00 9.22 -1.80
CA GLY A 220 5.49 10.41 -1.09
C GLY A 220 5.33 11.68 -1.90
N HIS A 221 5.51 11.60 -3.24
CA HIS A 221 5.44 12.75 -4.14
C HIS A 221 4.02 13.24 -4.45
N LYS A 222 2.99 12.60 -3.90
CA LYS A 222 1.61 13.11 -3.95
C LYS A 222 1.39 14.04 -2.75
N PHE A 223 0.60 13.64 -1.79
CA PHE A 223 0.30 14.45 -0.61
C PHE A 223 1.36 14.38 0.51
N GLY A 224 2.40 13.57 0.35
CA GLY A 224 3.59 13.62 1.20
C GLY A 224 4.51 14.80 0.88
N LEU A 225 4.25 15.54 -0.21
CA LEU A 225 4.91 16.79 -0.62
C LEU A 225 6.44 16.68 -0.74
N VAL A 226 6.93 15.50 -1.16
CA VAL A 226 8.36 15.27 -1.43
C VAL A 226 8.62 15.17 -2.93
N TYR A 227 9.89 15.13 -3.33
CA TYR A 227 10.28 14.97 -4.72
C TYR A 227 9.72 13.68 -5.32
N PRO A 228 9.38 13.66 -6.64
CA PRO A 228 9.03 12.43 -7.35
C PRO A 228 10.10 11.35 -7.19
N GLY A 229 9.66 10.10 -7.12
CA GLY A 229 10.55 8.95 -6.98
C GLY A 229 10.65 8.40 -5.56
N LEU A 230 9.80 8.86 -4.63
CA LEU A 230 9.77 8.36 -3.26
C LEU A 230 8.39 7.82 -2.90
N GLY A 231 8.37 6.65 -2.28
CA GLY A 231 7.21 6.03 -1.66
C GLY A 231 7.61 5.18 -0.45
N TRP A 232 6.63 4.71 0.27
CA TRP A 232 6.83 3.81 1.41
C TRP A 232 5.83 2.67 1.37
N VAL A 233 6.28 1.51 1.82
CA VAL A 233 5.43 0.40 2.22
C VAL A 233 5.72 0.07 3.68
N VAL A 234 4.67 -0.18 4.45
CA VAL A 234 4.76 -0.63 5.84
C VAL A 234 3.96 -1.91 6.00
N TRP A 235 4.50 -2.86 6.75
CA TRP A 235 3.85 -4.12 7.13
C TRP A 235 3.49 -4.11 8.61
N LYS A 236 2.39 -4.79 8.98
CA LYS A 236 1.90 -4.85 10.36
C LYS A 236 2.85 -5.59 11.30
N GLY A 237 3.60 -6.53 10.77
CA GLY A 237 4.53 -7.37 11.52
C GLY A 237 5.49 -8.12 10.60
N LYS A 238 6.24 -9.07 11.17
CA LYS A 238 7.26 -9.86 10.48
C LYS A 238 6.77 -11.23 10.00
N GLU A 239 5.56 -11.37 9.58
CA GLU A 239 5.04 -12.69 9.14
C GLU A 239 5.56 -13.13 7.77
#